data_73785c3b66e384e8d3c6731447aca471
#
_entry.id   73785c3b66e384e8d3c6731447aca471
#
_cell.length_a   1.000
_cell.length_b   1.000
_cell.length_c   1.000
_cell.angle_alpha   90.00
_cell.angle_beta   90.00
_cell.angle_gamma   90.00
#
_symmetry.space_group_name_H-M   'P 1'
#
loop_
_entity.id
_entity.type
_entity.pdbx_description
1 polymer ?
#
loop_
_entity_poly.entity_id
_entity_poly.type
_entity_poly.pdbx_seq_one_letter_code
_entity_poly.pdbx_strand_id
1 'polypeptide(L)'
;LNMARDVRPSISGTRSAIRKAVAARTKLGRWLDKLKYLAVAITAGLVTLAAINLMPNPRALRTIVPHVFDAEDPAFARSMSSYSNGQMFDANAVQTLVNGDEIFPAMLRAIHAAHSSIDMETYIYWSGTVGYDFAMALAAKARDGVEVRVLVDWVGSLPFDEDLIHVMTSAGVRFQRYRPVHWYTMDRVNNRTHRKLLIVDGKIAFTGGVGIADNWLGDARNPNEWRDTHYQVEGPAVSAFQAAFAENWLEAAGETLQGEKFYPPSEPAGSLSAQLTLASQPNGSEDMELMMLAAMAAAKDHLRIGMAYFVPDDIAILQILDARKRGVAVDVIVPNSLTDVPIVRKGSRYFWGELLKAGVRIHEFQPTMYHPKLLIVDDVWASFGSANLDERSLRLNDEANLNIYGKDFAQTQIDLFNQDLGRSRQISLEEWQARPWTEKVTDWLSSRLRSQL
;
A
#
# COMPACT_ATOMS: atom_id res chain seq x y z
N LEU A 1 -41.58 -85.44 37.44
CA LEU A 1 -41.64 -85.12 36.00
C LEU A 1 -41.39 -83.63 35.82
N ASN A 2 -40.20 -83.28 35.43
CA ASN A 2 -39.81 -81.90 35.14
C ASN A 2 -39.20 -81.86 33.74
N MET A 3 -39.88 -81.18 32.83
CA MET A 3 -39.34 -80.91 31.47
C MET A 3 -38.48 -79.66 31.48
N ALA A 4 -37.20 -79.80 31.34
CA ALA A 4 -36.30 -78.71 31.04
C ALA A 4 -36.40 -78.38 29.54
N ARG A 5 -36.85 -77.17 29.13
CA ARG A 5 -36.78 -76.67 27.83
C ARG A 5 -35.38 -76.12 27.53
N ASP A 6 -34.67 -76.85 26.71
CA ASP A 6 -33.36 -76.43 26.18
C ASP A 6 -33.58 -75.31 25.14
N VAL A 7 -33.27 -74.05 25.53
CA VAL A 7 -33.32 -72.89 24.62
C VAL A 7 -31.93 -72.76 24.01
N ARG A 8 -31.68 -73.39 22.87
CA ARG A 8 -30.48 -73.12 22.07
C ARG A 8 -30.64 -71.78 21.33
N PRO A 9 -29.74 -70.82 21.50
CA PRO A 9 -29.80 -69.59 20.71
C PRO A 9 -29.56 -69.86 19.24
N SER A 10 -30.43 -69.32 18.38
CA SER A 10 -30.40 -69.47 16.93
C SER A 10 -29.09 -68.91 16.36
N ILE A 11 -28.23 -69.81 15.85
CA ILE A 11 -26.93 -69.46 15.19
C ILE A 11 -27.12 -68.55 13.96
N SER A 12 -28.31 -68.51 13.37
CA SER A 12 -28.63 -67.64 12.20
C SER A 12 -28.68 -66.17 12.51
N GLY A 13 -29.16 -65.77 13.68
CA GLY A 13 -29.23 -64.36 14.13
C GLY A 13 -27.83 -63.72 14.35
N THR A 14 -26.94 -64.54 14.96
CA THR A 14 -25.57 -64.10 15.24
C THR A 14 -24.74 -63.89 13.93
N ARG A 15 -24.89 -64.78 12.95
CA ARG A 15 -24.23 -64.62 11.63
C ARG A 15 -24.73 -63.39 10.86
N SER A 16 -26.00 -63.04 10.94
CA SER A 16 -26.59 -61.85 10.32
C SER A 16 -26.05 -60.53 10.97
N ALA A 17 -25.97 -60.50 12.32
CA ALA A 17 -25.43 -59.39 13.08
C ALA A 17 -23.94 -59.12 12.77
N ILE A 18 -23.12 -60.20 12.69
CA ILE A 18 -21.69 -60.07 12.32
C ILE A 18 -21.52 -59.56 10.90
N ARG A 19 -22.31 -60.10 9.93
CA ARG A 19 -22.26 -59.57 8.53
C ARG A 19 -22.64 -58.09 8.44
N LYS A 20 -23.64 -57.62 9.20
CA LYS A 20 -24.03 -56.23 9.25
C LYS A 20 -22.92 -55.36 9.87
N ALA A 21 -22.30 -55.79 10.96
CA ALA A 21 -21.19 -55.11 11.63
C ALA A 21 -19.94 -55.00 10.71
N VAL A 22 -19.58 -56.08 9.99
CA VAL A 22 -18.48 -56.09 9.01
C VAL A 22 -18.80 -55.19 7.84
N ALA A 23 -20.02 -55.18 7.32
CA ALA A 23 -20.44 -54.32 6.24
C ALA A 23 -20.46 -52.84 6.67
N ALA A 24 -20.85 -52.54 7.91
CA ALA A 24 -20.78 -51.17 8.47
C ALA A 24 -19.33 -50.71 8.64
N ARG A 25 -18.44 -51.56 9.14
CA ARG A 25 -17.01 -51.29 9.32
C ARG A 25 -16.31 -51.04 7.97
N THR A 26 -16.66 -51.77 6.93
CA THR A 26 -16.13 -51.56 5.55
C THR A 26 -16.70 -50.30 4.88
N LYS A 27 -17.96 -49.90 5.18
CA LYS A 27 -18.54 -48.64 4.73
C LYS A 27 -17.85 -47.44 5.43
N LEU A 28 -17.64 -47.53 6.74
CA LEU A 28 -16.93 -46.49 7.52
C LEU A 28 -15.48 -46.35 7.04
N GLY A 29 -14.78 -47.48 6.81
CA GLY A 29 -13.42 -47.46 6.27
C GLY A 29 -13.34 -46.74 4.91
N ARG A 30 -14.23 -47.09 3.99
CA ARG A 30 -14.31 -46.39 2.68
C ARG A 30 -14.68 -44.93 2.79
N TRP A 31 -15.48 -44.53 3.76
CA TRP A 31 -15.83 -43.13 4.02
C TRP A 31 -14.64 -42.37 4.59
N LEU A 32 -13.89 -42.96 5.52
CA LEU A 32 -12.65 -42.39 6.08
C LEU A 32 -11.56 -42.22 5.00
N ASP A 33 -11.44 -43.18 4.07
CA ASP A 33 -10.51 -43.06 2.96
C ASP A 33 -10.90 -41.94 2.00
N LYS A 34 -12.20 -41.75 1.71
CA LYS A 34 -12.68 -40.61 0.94
C LYS A 34 -12.39 -39.28 1.60
N LEU A 35 -12.55 -39.17 2.93
CA LEU A 35 -12.20 -38.00 3.69
C LEU A 35 -10.69 -37.69 3.65
N LYS A 36 -9.83 -38.73 3.74
CA LYS A 36 -8.38 -38.57 3.55
C LYS A 36 -8.02 -38.00 2.19
N TYR A 37 -8.58 -38.60 1.11
CA TYR A 37 -8.34 -38.08 -0.23
C TYR A 37 -8.87 -36.68 -0.45
N LEU A 38 -10.02 -36.32 0.14
CA LEU A 38 -10.57 -34.98 0.11
C LEU A 38 -9.64 -34.00 0.85
N ALA A 39 -9.17 -34.39 2.05
CA ALA A 39 -8.22 -33.57 2.83
C ALA A 39 -6.90 -33.37 2.07
N VAL A 40 -6.36 -34.41 1.43
CA VAL A 40 -5.16 -34.31 0.60
C VAL A 40 -5.40 -33.38 -0.60
N ALA A 41 -6.55 -33.50 -1.27
CA ALA A 41 -6.89 -32.65 -2.42
C ALA A 41 -7.04 -31.16 -2.00
N ILE A 42 -7.70 -30.90 -0.86
CA ILE A 42 -7.83 -29.55 -0.30
C ILE A 42 -6.43 -28.99 0.06
N THR A 43 -5.61 -29.80 0.74
CA THR A 43 -4.25 -29.37 1.12
C THR A 43 -3.41 -29.09 -0.12
N ALA A 44 -3.45 -29.96 -1.13
CA ALA A 44 -2.74 -29.74 -2.40
C ALA A 44 -3.24 -28.46 -3.09
N GLY A 45 -4.56 -28.23 -3.12
CA GLY A 45 -5.16 -27.01 -3.66
C GLY A 45 -4.69 -25.76 -2.93
N LEU A 46 -4.68 -25.77 -1.59
CA LEU A 46 -4.19 -24.66 -0.78
C LEU A 46 -2.69 -24.40 -0.97
N VAL A 47 -1.88 -25.47 -1.05
CA VAL A 47 -0.44 -25.34 -1.34
C VAL A 47 -0.20 -24.77 -2.73
N THR A 48 -0.95 -25.23 -3.73
CA THR A 48 -0.85 -24.70 -5.09
C THR A 48 -1.25 -23.22 -5.15
N LEU A 49 -2.34 -22.87 -4.48
CA LEU A 49 -2.79 -21.47 -4.39
C LEU A 49 -1.77 -20.59 -3.69
N ALA A 50 -1.21 -21.06 -2.56
CA ALA A 50 -0.15 -20.36 -1.87
C ALA A 50 1.10 -20.22 -2.76
N ALA A 51 1.48 -21.26 -3.50
CA ALA A 51 2.60 -21.18 -4.43
C ALA A 51 2.38 -20.14 -5.53
N ILE A 52 1.17 -20.08 -6.13
CA ILE A 52 0.83 -19.08 -7.15
C ILE A 52 0.93 -17.66 -6.58
N ASN A 53 0.37 -17.41 -5.39
CA ASN A 53 0.39 -16.11 -4.75
C ASN A 53 1.79 -15.69 -4.22
N LEU A 54 2.68 -16.65 -3.95
CA LEU A 54 4.03 -16.42 -3.44
C LEU A 54 5.09 -16.43 -4.55
N MET A 55 4.74 -16.76 -5.79
CA MET A 55 5.69 -16.72 -6.90
C MET A 55 6.14 -15.29 -7.19
N PRO A 56 7.45 -15.05 -7.30
CA PRO A 56 7.97 -13.76 -7.75
C PRO A 56 7.46 -13.42 -9.15
N ASN A 57 7.18 -12.14 -9.39
CA ASN A 57 6.79 -11.69 -10.73
C ASN A 57 7.94 -11.97 -11.74
N PRO A 58 7.70 -12.73 -12.83
CA PRO A 58 8.74 -13.05 -13.80
C PRO A 58 9.27 -11.84 -14.61
N ARG A 59 8.60 -10.68 -14.53
CA ARG A 59 8.96 -9.43 -15.22
C ARG A 59 9.87 -8.51 -14.41
N ALA A 60 10.48 -8.99 -13.33
CA ALA A 60 11.41 -8.19 -12.52
C ALA A 60 12.53 -7.58 -13.39
N LEU A 61 12.80 -6.30 -13.20
CA LEU A 61 13.97 -5.63 -13.77
C LEU A 61 15.23 -6.42 -13.37
N ARG A 62 16.23 -6.46 -14.27
CA ARG A 62 17.45 -7.26 -14.07
C ARG A 62 18.72 -6.42 -14.02
N THR A 63 18.59 -5.12 -14.15
CA THR A 63 19.74 -4.21 -14.20
C THR A 63 19.35 -2.85 -13.62
N ILE A 64 20.32 -2.16 -13.04
CA ILE A 64 20.16 -0.78 -12.58
C ILE A 64 19.95 0.16 -13.77
N VAL A 65 19.31 1.29 -13.51
CA VAL A 65 19.24 2.42 -14.45
C VAL A 65 20.59 3.13 -14.43
N PRO A 66 21.29 3.28 -15.59
CA PRO A 66 22.55 3.99 -15.62
C PRO A 66 22.36 5.49 -15.36
N HIS A 67 23.31 6.11 -14.66
CA HIS A 67 23.37 7.55 -14.56
C HIS A 67 23.79 8.15 -15.91
N VAL A 68 22.91 8.90 -16.54
CA VAL A 68 23.12 9.52 -17.85
C VAL A 68 23.01 11.05 -17.77
N PHE A 69 22.17 11.54 -16.89
CA PHE A 69 21.89 12.96 -16.64
C PHE A 69 21.53 13.19 -15.17
N ASP A 70 21.79 14.39 -14.70
CA ASP A 70 21.40 14.84 -13.37
C ASP A 70 19.90 15.18 -13.31
N ALA A 71 19.31 15.26 -12.12
CA ALA A 71 17.89 15.58 -11.95
C ALA A 71 17.52 17.01 -12.43
N GLU A 72 18.48 17.92 -12.53
CA GLU A 72 18.30 19.26 -13.11
C GLU A 72 18.25 19.29 -14.64
N ASP A 73 18.73 18.23 -15.31
CA ASP A 73 18.74 18.18 -16.79
C ASP A 73 17.29 18.04 -17.30
N PRO A 74 16.85 18.88 -18.25
CA PRO A 74 15.54 18.72 -18.89
C PRO A 74 15.30 17.32 -19.53
N ALA A 75 16.37 16.58 -19.86
CA ALA A 75 16.26 15.21 -20.33
C ALA A 75 15.75 14.26 -19.26
N PHE A 76 16.01 14.53 -17.97
CA PHE A 76 15.48 13.76 -16.88
C PHE A 76 13.93 13.75 -16.88
N ALA A 77 13.29 14.93 -16.90
CA ALA A 77 11.84 15.03 -16.92
C ALA A 77 11.22 14.32 -18.15
N ARG A 78 11.85 14.45 -19.33
CA ARG A 78 11.39 13.74 -20.54
C ARG A 78 11.53 12.23 -20.43
N SER A 79 12.63 11.75 -19.85
CA SER A 79 12.86 10.32 -19.66
C SER A 79 11.90 9.74 -18.62
N MET A 80 11.64 10.49 -17.53
CA MET A 80 10.66 10.10 -16.52
C MET A 80 9.26 9.93 -17.12
N SER A 81 8.84 10.80 -18.06
CA SER A 81 7.57 10.64 -18.77
C SER A 81 7.49 9.35 -19.58
N SER A 82 8.62 8.88 -20.12
CA SER A 82 8.70 7.62 -20.86
C SER A 82 8.71 6.39 -19.93
N TYR A 83 9.36 6.50 -18.76
CA TYR A 83 9.48 5.39 -17.81
C TYR A 83 8.22 5.18 -16.97
N SER A 84 7.58 6.27 -16.56
CA SER A 84 6.41 6.21 -15.66
C SER A 84 5.08 6.20 -16.42
N ASN A 85 5.10 6.21 -17.75
CA ASN A 85 3.91 6.35 -18.60
C ASN A 85 2.99 7.52 -18.16
N GLY A 86 3.55 8.47 -17.43
CA GLY A 86 2.85 9.62 -16.84
C GLY A 86 3.00 10.88 -17.71
N GLN A 87 1.87 11.53 -17.97
CA GLN A 87 1.86 12.84 -18.61
C GLN A 87 2.43 13.91 -17.67
N MET A 88 3.19 14.86 -18.23
CA MET A 88 3.62 16.07 -17.53
C MET A 88 2.51 17.12 -17.57
N PHE A 89 2.22 17.70 -16.40
CA PHE A 89 1.26 18.79 -16.23
C PHE A 89 1.97 19.98 -15.63
N ASP A 90 1.89 21.10 -16.28
CA ASP A 90 2.42 22.38 -15.77
C ASP A 90 1.36 23.18 -15.04
N ALA A 91 1.76 24.26 -14.37
CA ALA A 91 0.88 25.22 -13.71
C ALA A 91 0.06 24.65 -12.54
N ASN A 92 0.63 23.72 -11.77
CA ASN A 92 -0.02 23.18 -10.58
C ASN A 92 0.41 23.91 -9.30
N ALA A 93 -0.46 23.90 -8.29
CA ALA A 93 -0.14 24.21 -6.91
C ALA A 93 -0.20 22.93 -6.06
N VAL A 94 0.75 22.77 -5.16
CA VAL A 94 0.79 21.66 -4.21
C VAL A 94 1.04 22.20 -2.81
N GLN A 95 0.11 21.95 -1.91
CA GLN A 95 0.24 22.26 -0.51
C GLN A 95 0.63 21.01 0.26
N THR A 96 1.71 21.07 1.02
CA THR A 96 2.12 20.01 1.94
C THR A 96 1.34 20.14 3.25
N LEU A 97 0.75 19.04 3.72
CA LEU A 97 0.00 18.93 4.96
C LEU A 97 0.71 17.91 5.85
N VAL A 98 1.01 18.32 7.08
CA VAL A 98 1.81 17.52 8.01
C VAL A 98 0.93 17.03 9.15
N ASN A 99 0.91 15.70 9.34
CA ASN A 99 0.19 15.02 10.41
C ASN A 99 -1.33 15.30 10.43
N GLY A 100 -2.06 14.60 11.26
CA GLY A 100 -3.53 14.61 11.28
C GLY A 100 -4.14 15.97 11.60
N ASP A 101 -3.46 16.78 12.43
CA ASP A 101 -3.94 18.10 12.82
C ASP A 101 -4.06 19.09 11.64
N GLU A 102 -3.30 18.90 10.55
CA GLU A 102 -3.45 19.67 9.31
C GLU A 102 -4.25 18.92 8.24
N ILE A 103 -4.02 17.60 8.12
CA ILE A 103 -4.52 16.79 7.01
C ILE A 103 -6.05 16.65 7.06
N PHE A 104 -6.59 16.12 8.15
CA PHE A 104 -8.03 15.85 8.22
C PHE A 104 -8.89 17.11 8.13
N PRO A 105 -8.55 18.22 8.82
CA PRO A 105 -9.30 19.46 8.61
C PRO A 105 -9.25 19.98 7.17
N ALA A 106 -8.13 19.84 6.46
CA ALA A 106 -8.04 20.26 5.06
C ALA A 106 -8.93 19.41 4.15
N MET A 107 -8.89 18.09 4.30
CA MET A 107 -9.74 17.17 3.53
C MET A 107 -11.23 17.40 3.83
N LEU A 108 -11.61 17.53 5.09
CA LEU A 108 -13.00 17.80 5.49
C LEU A 108 -13.50 19.16 4.98
N ARG A 109 -12.67 20.21 4.99
CA ARG A 109 -13.01 21.51 4.37
C ARG A 109 -13.30 21.35 2.88
N ALA A 110 -12.49 20.61 2.15
CA ALA A 110 -12.70 20.36 0.73
C ALA A 110 -13.99 19.58 0.49
N ILE A 111 -14.28 18.54 1.29
CA ILE A 111 -15.54 17.79 1.23
C ILE A 111 -16.74 18.74 1.46
N HIS A 112 -16.71 19.57 2.52
CA HIS A 112 -17.79 20.51 2.82
C HIS A 112 -18.00 21.56 1.72
N ALA A 113 -16.92 21.95 1.02
CA ALA A 113 -16.97 22.91 -0.08
C ALA A 113 -17.42 22.31 -1.43
N ALA A 114 -17.56 20.99 -1.54
CA ALA A 114 -17.92 20.32 -2.78
C ALA A 114 -19.28 20.75 -3.33
N HIS A 115 -19.38 20.88 -4.65
CA HIS A 115 -20.60 21.30 -5.35
C HIS A 115 -21.14 20.26 -6.34
N SER A 116 -20.27 19.42 -6.95
CA SER A 116 -20.67 18.52 -8.04
C SER A 116 -20.32 17.06 -7.79
N SER A 117 -19.09 16.77 -7.36
CA SER A 117 -18.64 15.39 -7.15
C SER A 117 -17.61 15.27 -6.04
N ILE A 118 -17.61 14.13 -5.36
CA ILE A 118 -16.57 13.68 -4.42
C ILE A 118 -16.25 12.23 -4.77
N ASP A 119 -15.01 11.97 -5.13
CA ASP A 119 -14.49 10.64 -5.42
C ASP A 119 -13.37 10.32 -4.42
N MET A 120 -13.56 9.30 -3.59
CA MET A 120 -12.62 8.92 -2.53
C MET A 120 -12.22 7.47 -2.66
N GLU A 121 -10.91 7.21 -2.69
CA GLU A 121 -10.31 5.88 -2.68
C GLU A 121 -9.30 5.76 -1.54
N THR A 122 -9.39 4.69 -0.74
CA THR A 122 -8.42 4.46 0.33
C THR A 122 -8.24 2.98 0.65
N TYR A 123 -7.02 2.63 1.09
CA TYR A 123 -6.73 1.29 1.61
C TYR A 123 -7.36 1.09 2.99
N ILE A 124 -7.09 2.02 3.92
CA ILE A 124 -7.60 1.99 5.29
C ILE A 124 -8.77 2.97 5.42
N TYR A 125 -9.92 2.44 5.80
CA TYR A 125 -11.03 3.20 6.36
C TYR A 125 -11.53 2.43 7.58
N TRP A 126 -11.21 2.91 8.77
CA TRP A 126 -11.62 2.28 10.01
C TRP A 126 -12.63 3.13 10.76
N SER A 127 -13.46 2.45 11.56
CA SER A 127 -14.34 3.13 12.51
C SER A 127 -13.49 3.80 13.60
N GLY A 128 -13.98 4.93 14.07
CA GLY A 128 -13.31 5.80 15.02
C GLY A 128 -13.79 7.23 14.82
N THR A 129 -13.18 8.18 15.46
CA THR A 129 -13.54 9.61 15.35
C THR A 129 -13.40 10.10 13.92
N VAL A 130 -12.24 9.86 13.29
CA VAL A 130 -11.98 10.28 11.91
C VAL A 130 -12.93 9.59 10.94
N GLY A 131 -13.11 8.27 11.08
CA GLY A 131 -14.01 7.50 10.21
C GLY A 131 -15.45 7.99 10.29
N TYR A 132 -15.92 8.31 11.50
CA TYR A 132 -17.25 8.88 11.72
C TYR A 132 -17.39 10.26 11.07
N ASP A 133 -16.44 11.17 11.29
CA ASP A 133 -16.49 12.54 10.77
C ASP A 133 -16.53 12.57 9.24
N PHE A 134 -15.70 11.74 8.60
CA PHE A 134 -15.72 11.57 7.14
C PHE A 134 -17.03 10.97 6.65
N ALA A 135 -17.55 9.92 7.28
CA ALA A 135 -18.81 9.31 6.88
C ALA A 135 -19.98 10.31 6.95
N MET A 136 -20.02 11.11 8.02
CA MET A 136 -21.06 12.13 8.21
C MET A 136 -20.95 13.28 7.21
N ALA A 137 -19.73 13.75 6.91
CA ALA A 137 -19.48 14.79 5.91
C ALA A 137 -19.89 14.33 4.50
N LEU A 138 -19.47 13.12 4.10
CA LEU A 138 -19.80 12.52 2.80
C LEU A 138 -21.32 12.30 2.67
N ALA A 139 -21.97 11.77 3.72
CA ALA A 139 -23.41 11.57 3.74
C ALA A 139 -24.19 12.91 3.66
N ALA A 140 -23.71 13.97 4.32
CA ALA A 140 -24.32 15.29 4.22
C ALA A 140 -24.26 15.83 2.80
N LYS A 141 -23.09 15.74 2.14
CA LYS A 141 -22.92 16.22 0.75
C LYS A 141 -23.76 15.41 -0.25
N ALA A 142 -23.90 14.10 -0.04
CA ALA A 142 -24.78 13.27 -0.87
C ALA A 142 -26.26 13.70 -0.74
N ARG A 143 -26.72 14.04 0.47
CA ARG A 143 -28.08 14.61 0.68
C ARG A 143 -28.26 15.97 0.01
N ASP A 144 -27.19 16.78 -0.06
CA ASP A 144 -27.18 18.07 -0.75
C ASP A 144 -27.17 17.92 -2.29
N GLY A 145 -27.16 16.70 -2.83
CA GLY A 145 -27.18 16.42 -4.26
C GLY A 145 -25.82 16.31 -4.92
N VAL A 146 -24.71 16.35 -4.17
CA VAL A 146 -23.37 16.06 -4.68
C VAL A 146 -23.26 14.57 -5.00
N GLU A 147 -22.68 14.21 -6.13
CA GLU A 147 -22.38 12.80 -6.43
C GLU A 147 -21.17 12.31 -5.64
N VAL A 148 -21.39 11.46 -4.66
CA VAL A 148 -20.36 10.94 -3.78
C VAL A 148 -20.08 9.46 -4.06
N ARG A 149 -18.82 9.13 -4.32
CA ARG A 149 -18.32 7.76 -4.50
C ARG A 149 -17.21 7.47 -3.49
N VAL A 150 -17.31 6.32 -2.87
CA VAL A 150 -16.31 5.84 -1.90
C VAL A 150 -15.89 4.43 -2.30
N LEU A 151 -14.61 4.26 -2.57
CA LEU A 151 -13.97 3.00 -2.90
C LEU A 151 -12.98 2.66 -1.79
N VAL A 152 -13.19 1.55 -1.09
CA VAL A 152 -12.28 1.10 -0.03
C VAL A 152 -11.72 -0.27 -0.35
N ASP A 153 -10.45 -0.52 -0.03
CA ASP A 153 -9.90 -1.87 -0.15
C ASP A 153 -10.62 -2.82 0.81
N TRP A 154 -10.96 -4.00 0.31
CA TRP A 154 -11.74 -4.98 1.11
C TRP A 154 -10.93 -5.47 2.33
N VAL A 155 -9.61 -5.70 2.19
CA VAL A 155 -8.77 -6.19 3.29
C VAL A 155 -8.43 -5.05 4.26
N GLY A 156 -7.98 -3.91 3.73
CA GLY A 156 -7.55 -2.76 4.53
C GLY A 156 -8.67 -2.12 5.34
N SER A 157 -9.94 -2.26 4.89
CA SER A 157 -11.12 -1.71 5.55
C SER A 157 -11.98 -2.74 6.30
N LEU A 158 -11.45 -3.91 6.64
CA LEU A 158 -12.17 -4.90 7.45
C LEU A 158 -12.72 -4.36 8.78
N PRO A 159 -12.02 -3.46 9.51
CA PRO A 159 -12.54 -2.86 10.74
C PRO A 159 -13.57 -1.75 10.52
N PHE A 160 -14.01 -1.51 9.29
CA PHE A 160 -15.02 -0.46 9.01
C PHE A 160 -16.42 -0.94 9.39
N ASP A 161 -17.11 -0.14 10.21
CA ASP A 161 -18.43 -0.45 10.74
C ASP A 161 -19.51 -0.42 9.64
N GLU A 162 -20.30 -1.49 9.54
CA GLU A 162 -21.43 -1.57 8.60
C GLU A 162 -22.50 -0.51 8.87
N ASP A 163 -22.68 -0.05 10.11
CA ASP A 163 -23.62 1.01 10.44
C ASP A 163 -23.20 2.35 9.80
N LEU A 164 -21.92 2.68 9.76
CA LEU A 164 -21.43 3.88 9.07
C LEU A 164 -21.58 3.75 7.55
N ILE A 165 -21.34 2.56 7.00
CA ILE A 165 -21.59 2.29 5.57
C ILE A 165 -23.08 2.46 5.26
N HIS A 166 -23.95 1.97 6.14
CA HIS A 166 -25.40 2.14 5.97
C HIS A 166 -25.83 3.61 6.04
N VAL A 167 -25.25 4.40 6.95
CA VAL A 167 -25.49 5.86 7.02
C VAL A 167 -25.12 6.55 5.71
N MET A 168 -23.95 6.25 5.15
CA MET A 168 -23.50 6.82 3.88
C MET A 168 -24.41 6.39 2.71
N THR A 169 -24.65 5.09 2.57
CA THR A 169 -25.44 4.56 1.44
C THR A 169 -26.90 4.99 1.48
N SER A 170 -27.49 5.07 2.68
CA SER A 170 -28.86 5.60 2.87
C SER A 170 -28.97 7.09 2.52
N ALA A 171 -27.87 7.84 2.60
CA ALA A 171 -27.79 9.24 2.19
C ALA A 171 -27.57 9.42 0.68
N GLY A 172 -27.29 8.35 -0.07
CA GLY A 172 -27.06 8.40 -1.50
C GLY A 172 -25.58 8.25 -1.90
N VAL A 173 -24.66 8.02 -0.94
CA VAL A 173 -23.26 7.72 -1.25
C VAL A 173 -23.16 6.38 -1.97
N ARG A 174 -22.46 6.35 -3.10
CA ARG A 174 -22.15 5.12 -3.84
C ARG A 174 -20.89 4.51 -3.25
N PHE A 175 -21.06 3.43 -2.50
CA PHE A 175 -19.99 2.74 -1.78
C PHE A 175 -19.64 1.43 -2.47
N GLN A 176 -18.32 1.18 -2.68
CA GLN A 176 -17.80 -0.08 -3.23
C GLN A 176 -16.60 -0.57 -2.41
N ARG A 177 -16.52 -1.90 -2.29
CA ARG A 177 -15.32 -2.58 -1.75
C ARG A 177 -14.49 -3.09 -2.92
N TYR A 178 -13.23 -2.67 -2.98
CA TYR A 178 -12.32 -3.08 -4.03
C TYR A 178 -11.80 -4.50 -3.78
N ARG A 179 -11.91 -5.33 -4.80
CA ARG A 179 -11.46 -6.74 -4.85
C ARG A 179 -11.85 -7.53 -3.59
N PRO A 180 -13.17 -7.69 -3.31
CA PRO A 180 -13.62 -8.56 -2.22
C PRO A 180 -13.14 -10.00 -2.47
N VAL A 181 -12.77 -10.70 -1.39
CA VAL A 181 -12.25 -12.06 -1.49
C VAL A 181 -13.41 -13.03 -1.73
N HIS A 182 -13.38 -13.67 -2.90
CA HIS A 182 -14.27 -14.76 -3.27
C HIS A 182 -13.45 -16.00 -3.61
N TRP A 183 -14.03 -17.18 -3.47
CA TRP A 183 -13.33 -18.45 -3.77
C TRP A 183 -12.80 -18.53 -5.21
N TYR A 184 -13.39 -17.81 -6.16
CA TYR A 184 -12.99 -17.74 -7.58
C TYR A 184 -12.02 -16.57 -7.91
N THR A 185 -11.68 -15.72 -6.93
CA THR A 185 -10.71 -14.62 -7.08
C THR A 185 -9.53 -14.74 -6.11
N MET A 186 -9.29 -15.97 -5.62
CA MET A 186 -8.23 -16.21 -4.64
C MET A 186 -6.80 -16.02 -5.22
N ASP A 187 -6.66 -16.07 -6.54
CA ASP A 187 -5.44 -15.74 -7.28
C ASP A 187 -5.07 -14.24 -7.19
N ARG A 188 -6.05 -13.37 -6.90
CA ARG A 188 -5.90 -11.91 -6.81
C ARG A 188 -5.98 -11.36 -5.39
N VAL A 189 -6.05 -12.23 -4.38
CA VAL A 189 -6.13 -11.80 -2.97
C VAL A 189 -4.97 -10.90 -2.58
N ASN A 190 -3.83 -11.08 -3.20
CA ASN A 190 -2.60 -10.35 -2.91
C ASN A 190 -2.53 -8.97 -3.59
N ASN A 191 -3.36 -8.71 -4.60
CA ASN A 191 -3.41 -7.43 -5.32
C ASN A 191 -4.44 -6.50 -4.68
N ARG A 192 -3.99 -5.45 -3.99
CA ARG A 192 -4.82 -4.51 -3.23
C ARG A 192 -4.69 -3.11 -3.76
N THR A 193 -5.74 -2.29 -3.67
CA THR A 193 -5.52 -0.85 -3.84
C THR A 193 -4.89 -0.28 -2.59
N HIS A 194 -3.74 0.35 -2.76
CA HIS A 194 -3.08 1.08 -1.68
C HIS A 194 -3.09 2.60 -1.94
N ARG A 195 -3.73 3.02 -3.05
CA ARG A 195 -3.96 4.43 -3.36
C ARG A 195 -4.74 5.11 -2.24
N LYS A 196 -4.44 6.36 -1.98
CA LYS A 196 -5.14 7.23 -1.04
C LYS A 196 -5.45 8.50 -1.79
N LEU A 197 -6.66 8.57 -2.30
CA LEU A 197 -7.13 9.65 -3.19
C LEU A 197 -8.42 10.23 -2.64
N LEU A 198 -8.51 11.56 -2.63
CA LEU A 198 -9.77 12.29 -2.50
C LEU A 198 -9.80 13.33 -3.59
N ILE A 199 -10.76 13.26 -4.49
CA ILE A 199 -10.93 14.22 -5.58
C ILE A 199 -12.27 14.93 -5.37
N VAL A 200 -12.23 16.25 -5.36
CA VAL A 200 -13.41 17.11 -5.16
C VAL A 200 -13.63 17.97 -6.40
N ASP A 201 -14.82 17.85 -6.98
CA ASP A 201 -15.30 18.61 -8.15
C ASP A 201 -14.38 18.51 -9.38
N GLY A 202 -13.46 17.50 -9.45
CA GLY A 202 -12.42 17.40 -10.45
C GLY A 202 -11.40 18.55 -10.42
N LYS A 203 -11.33 19.33 -9.33
CA LYS A 203 -10.52 20.56 -9.21
C LYS A 203 -9.47 20.48 -8.11
N ILE A 204 -9.75 19.74 -7.05
CA ILE A 204 -8.85 19.56 -5.91
C ILE A 204 -8.62 18.06 -5.75
N ALA A 205 -7.37 17.64 -5.60
CA ALA A 205 -7.03 16.27 -5.27
C ALA A 205 -6.18 16.22 -4.00
N PHE A 206 -6.33 15.15 -3.22
CA PHE A 206 -5.46 14.83 -2.10
C PHE A 206 -4.81 13.48 -2.31
N THR A 207 -3.54 13.36 -1.96
CA THR A 207 -2.79 12.09 -1.96
C THR A 207 -1.67 12.12 -0.92
N GLY A 208 -1.19 10.94 -0.53
CA GLY A 208 -0.10 10.79 0.46
C GLY A 208 -0.17 9.47 1.20
N GLY A 209 0.39 9.40 2.41
CA GLY A 209 0.46 8.18 3.19
C GLY A 209 -0.79 7.89 4.04
N VAL A 210 -1.62 8.89 4.33
CA VAL A 210 -2.67 8.84 5.37
C VAL A 210 -3.88 8.01 4.94
N GLY A 211 -4.29 7.09 5.82
CA GLY A 211 -5.60 6.44 5.76
C GLY A 211 -6.63 7.13 6.64
N ILE A 212 -7.87 6.65 6.61
CA ILE A 212 -8.97 7.18 7.43
C ILE A 212 -9.04 6.35 8.72
N ALA A 213 -8.26 6.74 9.73
CA ALA A 213 -8.23 6.09 11.05
C ALA A 213 -7.63 7.01 12.12
N ASP A 214 -7.99 6.77 13.37
CA ASP A 214 -7.58 7.58 14.51
C ASP A 214 -6.07 7.50 14.82
N ASN A 215 -5.36 6.51 14.28
CA ASN A 215 -3.90 6.40 14.38
C ASN A 215 -3.14 7.60 13.80
N TRP A 216 -3.74 8.30 12.83
CA TRP A 216 -3.17 9.50 12.21
C TRP A 216 -3.64 10.81 12.85
N LEU A 217 -4.51 10.77 13.89
CA LEU A 217 -4.87 12.00 14.64
C LEU A 217 -3.64 12.58 15.32
N GLY A 218 -3.68 13.90 15.55
CA GLY A 218 -2.63 14.61 16.28
C GLY A 218 -1.46 15.05 15.42
N ASP A 219 -0.33 15.34 16.07
CA ASP A 219 0.88 15.91 15.47
C ASP A 219 2.15 15.11 15.78
N ALA A 220 2.04 13.77 15.74
CA ALA A 220 3.15 12.85 15.97
C ALA A 220 3.92 13.12 17.29
N ARG A 221 3.20 13.46 18.36
CA ARG A 221 3.75 13.81 19.68
C ARG A 221 4.02 12.58 20.56
N ASN A 222 3.33 11.50 20.30
CA ASN A 222 3.38 10.28 21.11
C ASN A 222 3.12 9.03 20.24
N PRO A 223 3.33 7.79 20.75
CA PRO A 223 3.20 6.56 19.97
C PRO A 223 1.85 6.30 19.30
N ASN A 224 0.78 6.96 19.71
CA ASN A 224 -0.56 6.79 19.16
C ASN A 224 -0.90 7.80 18.04
N GLU A 225 -0.03 8.77 17.81
CA GLU A 225 -0.17 9.81 16.78
C GLU A 225 0.88 9.56 15.70
N TRP A 226 0.53 8.90 14.61
CA TRP A 226 1.49 8.55 13.56
C TRP A 226 2.01 9.79 12.82
N ARG A 227 3.32 9.78 12.50
CA ARG A 227 3.94 10.77 11.62
C ARG A 227 3.62 10.44 10.18
N ASP A 228 2.95 11.34 9.47
CA ASP A 228 2.72 11.18 8.04
C ASP A 228 2.66 12.54 7.33
N THR A 229 2.66 12.51 6.00
CA THR A 229 2.51 13.69 5.14
C THR A 229 1.49 13.39 4.06
N HIS A 230 0.62 14.36 3.80
CA HIS A 230 -0.37 14.32 2.74
C HIS A 230 -0.32 15.62 1.94
N TYR A 231 -0.88 15.64 0.75
CA TYR A 231 -0.71 16.76 -0.16
C TYR A 231 -2.04 17.12 -0.80
N GLN A 232 -2.38 18.41 -0.79
CA GLN A 232 -3.46 18.96 -1.58
C GLN A 232 -2.89 19.47 -2.90
N VAL A 233 -3.51 19.08 -4.00
CA VAL A 233 -3.09 19.38 -5.37
C VAL A 233 -4.22 20.12 -6.07
N GLU A 234 -3.88 21.22 -6.73
CA GLU A 234 -4.78 21.99 -7.58
C GLU A 234 -4.11 22.24 -8.94
N GLY A 235 -4.90 22.36 -9.99
CA GLY A 235 -4.41 22.58 -11.34
C GLY A 235 -4.55 21.37 -12.26
N PRO A 236 -3.90 21.38 -13.42
CA PRO A 236 -4.10 20.38 -14.48
C PRO A 236 -3.84 18.92 -14.07
N ALA A 237 -2.93 18.67 -13.13
CA ALA A 237 -2.61 17.33 -12.65
C ALA A 237 -3.79 16.62 -11.95
N VAL A 238 -4.81 17.35 -11.47
CA VAL A 238 -6.00 16.77 -10.83
C VAL A 238 -6.71 15.80 -11.76
N SER A 239 -6.72 16.06 -13.07
CA SER A 239 -7.32 15.17 -14.07
C SER A 239 -6.69 13.76 -14.08
N ALA A 240 -5.39 13.65 -13.78
CA ALA A 240 -4.69 12.36 -13.69
C ALA A 240 -5.11 11.59 -12.43
N PHE A 241 -5.33 12.26 -11.30
CA PHE A 241 -5.89 11.63 -10.09
C PHE A 241 -7.31 11.14 -10.31
N GLN A 242 -8.12 11.95 -11.02
CA GLN A 242 -9.48 11.54 -11.39
C GLN A 242 -9.48 10.31 -12.30
N ALA A 243 -8.55 10.25 -13.25
CA ALA A 243 -8.40 9.07 -14.12
C ALA A 243 -7.95 7.83 -13.33
N ALA A 244 -7.03 7.99 -12.37
CA ALA A 244 -6.59 6.92 -11.49
C ALA A 244 -7.75 6.35 -10.63
N PHE A 245 -8.59 7.22 -10.06
CA PHE A 245 -9.79 6.79 -9.37
C PHE A 245 -10.78 6.07 -10.31
N ALA A 246 -11.03 6.65 -11.49
CA ALA A 246 -11.98 6.11 -12.47
C ALA A 246 -11.60 4.71 -12.96
N GLU A 247 -10.30 4.40 -13.06
CA GLU A 247 -9.80 3.06 -13.40
C GLU A 247 -10.27 2.01 -12.38
N ASN A 248 -10.02 2.22 -11.09
CA ASN A 248 -10.41 1.29 -10.04
C ASN A 248 -11.92 1.29 -9.79
N TRP A 249 -12.58 2.43 -9.98
CA TRP A 249 -14.04 2.50 -9.91
C TRP A 249 -14.71 1.70 -11.02
N LEU A 250 -14.17 1.75 -12.24
CA LEU A 250 -14.65 0.93 -13.35
C LEU A 250 -14.52 -0.56 -13.05
N GLU A 251 -13.40 -1.01 -12.46
CA GLU A 251 -13.23 -2.41 -12.06
C GLU A 251 -14.26 -2.81 -10.99
N ALA A 252 -14.46 -1.97 -9.98
CA ALA A 252 -15.29 -2.29 -8.83
C ALA A 252 -16.80 -2.15 -9.08
N ALA A 253 -17.21 -1.13 -9.85
CA ALA A 253 -18.60 -0.75 -10.04
C ALA A 253 -19.14 -1.00 -11.46
N GLY A 254 -18.25 -1.26 -12.45
CA GLY A 254 -18.63 -1.40 -13.85
C GLY A 254 -19.10 -0.10 -14.50
N GLU A 255 -18.72 1.06 -13.95
CA GLU A 255 -19.19 2.38 -14.37
C GLU A 255 -18.02 3.25 -14.83
N THR A 256 -18.22 3.93 -15.97
CA THR A 256 -17.29 4.94 -16.49
C THR A 256 -17.66 6.33 -15.99
N LEU A 257 -16.66 7.11 -15.56
CA LEU A 257 -16.83 8.51 -15.17
C LEU A 257 -16.48 9.41 -16.36
N GLN A 258 -17.43 10.23 -16.81
CA GLN A 258 -17.24 11.08 -18.00
C GLN A 258 -17.90 12.46 -17.81
N GLY A 259 -17.46 13.43 -18.60
CA GLY A 259 -18.02 14.77 -18.66
C GLY A 259 -17.37 15.76 -17.69
N GLU A 260 -17.79 17.01 -17.79
CA GLU A 260 -17.20 18.15 -17.08
C GLU A 260 -17.32 18.09 -15.54
N LYS A 261 -18.26 17.29 -15.04
CA LYS A 261 -18.42 17.06 -13.60
C LYS A 261 -17.16 16.42 -12.99
N PHE A 262 -16.50 15.52 -13.73
CA PHE A 262 -15.32 14.78 -13.30
C PHE A 262 -14.04 15.34 -13.91
N TYR A 263 -14.15 15.88 -15.12
CA TYR A 263 -13.06 16.44 -15.90
C TYR A 263 -13.42 17.85 -16.34
N PRO A 264 -13.53 18.82 -15.41
CA PRO A 264 -13.78 20.20 -15.78
C PRO A 264 -12.60 20.75 -16.60
N PRO A 265 -12.80 21.87 -17.34
CA PRO A 265 -11.68 22.58 -17.95
C PRO A 265 -10.61 22.87 -16.92
N SER A 266 -9.36 22.55 -17.28
CA SER A 266 -8.21 22.71 -16.39
C SER A 266 -7.81 24.17 -16.31
N GLU A 267 -7.68 24.69 -15.10
CA GLU A 267 -7.21 26.06 -14.84
C GLU A 267 -5.82 26.05 -14.19
N PRO A 268 -4.90 26.94 -14.57
CA PRO A 268 -3.65 27.11 -13.86
C PRO A 268 -3.88 27.47 -12.39
N ALA A 269 -3.20 26.78 -11.46
CA ALA A 269 -3.30 27.04 -10.03
C ALA A 269 -1.98 27.49 -9.39
N GLY A 270 -0.84 27.30 -10.10
CA GLY A 270 0.48 27.63 -9.58
C GLY A 270 1.55 27.54 -10.67
N SER A 271 2.78 27.25 -10.28
CA SER A 271 3.94 27.21 -11.18
C SER A 271 4.64 25.85 -11.23
N LEU A 272 4.14 24.84 -10.51
CA LEU A 272 4.83 23.56 -10.42
C LEU A 272 4.52 22.68 -11.64
N SER A 273 5.55 22.01 -12.14
CA SER A 273 5.41 20.89 -13.07
C SER A 273 5.26 19.60 -12.27
N ALA A 274 4.24 18.84 -12.60
CA ALA A 274 3.84 17.64 -11.87
C ALA A 274 3.60 16.46 -12.82
N GLN A 275 3.89 15.26 -12.36
CA GLN A 275 3.67 14.02 -13.11
C GLN A 275 3.16 12.93 -12.16
N LEU A 276 2.01 12.34 -12.45
CA LEU A 276 1.48 11.21 -11.68
C LEU A 276 2.00 9.90 -12.26
N THR A 277 2.67 9.12 -11.42
CA THR A 277 3.07 7.74 -11.72
C THR A 277 2.13 6.78 -11.01
N LEU A 278 1.60 5.82 -11.75
CA LEU A 278 0.69 4.80 -11.23
C LEU A 278 1.38 3.42 -11.26
N ALA A 279 1.14 2.62 -10.23
CA ALA A 279 1.24 1.18 -10.34
C ALA A 279 -0.18 0.62 -10.42
N SER A 280 -0.44 -0.24 -11.38
CA SER A 280 -1.74 -0.89 -11.59
C SER A 280 -1.56 -2.37 -11.89
N GLN A 281 -2.38 -3.21 -11.24
CA GLN A 281 -2.36 -4.67 -11.41
C GLN A 281 -3.69 -5.10 -12.07
N PRO A 282 -3.81 -6.20 -12.86
CA PRO A 282 -3.11 -7.47 -12.67
C PRO A 282 -1.89 -7.69 -13.58
N ASN A 283 -1.58 -6.81 -14.52
CA ASN A 283 -0.52 -7.08 -15.50
C ASN A 283 0.85 -6.54 -15.08
N GLY A 284 0.96 -5.88 -13.93
CA GLY A 284 2.17 -5.30 -13.36
C GLY A 284 2.80 -4.31 -14.34
N SER A 285 2.71 -3.02 -14.05
CA SER A 285 3.61 -2.08 -14.70
C SER A 285 4.86 -1.95 -13.83
N GLU A 286 6.02 -1.96 -14.45
CA GLU A 286 7.29 -1.65 -13.78
C GLU A 286 7.50 -0.13 -13.62
N ASP A 287 6.46 0.67 -13.93
CA ASP A 287 6.54 2.13 -14.05
C ASP A 287 6.94 2.77 -12.73
N MET A 288 6.35 2.33 -11.61
CA MET A 288 6.69 2.84 -10.27
C MET A 288 8.14 2.50 -9.90
N GLU A 289 8.56 1.26 -10.15
CA GLU A 289 9.93 0.81 -9.89
C GLU A 289 10.93 1.56 -10.78
N LEU A 290 10.67 1.65 -12.07
CA LEU A 290 11.51 2.39 -13.04
C LEU A 290 11.61 3.87 -12.66
N MET A 291 10.51 4.50 -12.26
CA MET A 291 10.50 5.89 -11.80
C MET A 291 11.42 6.07 -10.60
N MET A 292 11.30 5.23 -9.57
CA MET A 292 12.15 5.33 -8.38
C MET A 292 13.63 5.06 -8.70
N LEU A 293 13.94 4.03 -9.50
CA LEU A 293 15.31 3.71 -9.91
C LEU A 293 15.93 4.83 -10.77
N ALA A 294 15.16 5.38 -11.72
CA ALA A 294 15.62 6.49 -12.57
C ALA A 294 15.88 7.76 -11.76
N ALA A 295 15.03 8.04 -10.76
CA ALA A 295 15.24 9.14 -9.83
C ALA A 295 16.52 8.96 -9.01
N MET A 296 16.75 7.77 -8.45
CA MET A 296 18.00 7.45 -7.72
C MET A 296 19.23 7.52 -8.63
N ALA A 297 19.10 7.10 -9.92
CA ALA A 297 20.17 7.20 -10.90
C ALA A 297 20.54 8.65 -11.20
N ALA A 298 19.56 9.56 -11.26
CA ALA A 298 19.76 10.98 -11.56
C ALA A 298 20.35 11.80 -10.39
N ALA A 299 20.43 11.22 -9.19
CA ALA A 299 20.99 11.88 -8.02
C ALA A 299 22.49 12.18 -8.24
N LYS A 300 22.89 13.43 -7.94
CA LYS A 300 24.24 13.94 -8.04
C LYS A 300 24.87 14.23 -6.68
N ASP A 301 24.14 14.93 -5.83
CA ASP A 301 24.63 15.42 -4.55
C ASP A 301 23.99 14.71 -3.38
N HIS A 302 22.65 14.57 -3.35
CA HIS A 302 21.95 14.04 -2.20
C HIS A 302 20.67 13.26 -2.58
N LEU A 303 20.56 12.05 -2.05
CA LEU A 303 19.36 11.23 -2.12
C LEU A 303 18.76 11.10 -0.71
N ARG A 304 17.51 11.53 -0.51
CA ARG A 304 16.77 11.43 0.75
C ARG A 304 15.56 10.52 0.59
N ILE A 305 15.45 9.52 1.43
CA ILE A 305 14.43 8.46 1.37
C ILE A 305 13.71 8.41 2.71
N GLY A 306 12.45 8.83 2.76
CA GLY A 306 11.58 8.70 3.93
C GLY A 306 10.51 7.65 3.64
N MET A 307 10.59 6.45 4.23
CA MET A 307 9.71 5.33 3.89
C MET A 307 9.19 4.61 5.13
N ALA A 308 7.86 4.42 5.18
CA ALA A 308 7.24 3.56 6.18
C ALA A 308 7.75 2.11 6.09
N TYR A 309 7.85 1.60 4.86
CA TYR A 309 8.40 0.29 4.58
C TYR A 309 9.57 0.42 3.60
N PHE A 310 10.75 0.12 4.10
CA PHE A 310 12.00 0.17 3.34
C PHE A 310 12.57 -1.26 3.23
N VAL A 311 12.06 -2.01 2.26
CA VAL A 311 12.48 -3.39 1.97
C VAL A 311 12.90 -3.46 0.49
N PRO A 312 13.93 -2.67 0.11
CA PRO A 312 14.35 -2.54 -1.29
C PRO A 312 14.75 -3.88 -1.87
N ASP A 313 14.42 -4.15 -3.12
CA ASP A 313 14.84 -5.32 -3.85
C ASP A 313 16.36 -5.24 -4.22
N ASP A 314 16.89 -6.29 -4.83
CA ASP A 314 18.32 -6.35 -5.15
C ASP A 314 18.73 -5.24 -6.12
N ILE A 315 17.85 -4.86 -7.04
CA ILE A 315 18.13 -3.81 -8.03
C ILE A 315 18.10 -2.43 -7.35
N ALA A 316 17.12 -2.17 -6.48
CA ALA A 316 17.07 -0.92 -5.71
C ALA A 316 18.27 -0.78 -4.77
N ILE A 317 18.71 -1.87 -4.12
CA ILE A 317 19.95 -1.88 -3.33
C ILE A 317 21.14 -1.52 -4.21
N LEU A 318 21.30 -2.19 -5.36
CA LEU A 318 22.40 -1.91 -6.30
C LEU A 318 22.35 -0.47 -6.81
N GLN A 319 21.15 0.09 -7.05
CA GLN A 319 20.99 1.48 -7.47
C GLN A 319 21.43 2.48 -6.40
N ILE A 320 21.09 2.23 -5.13
CA ILE A 320 21.53 3.04 -3.99
C ILE A 320 23.07 2.94 -3.82
N LEU A 321 23.64 1.73 -3.96
CA LEU A 321 25.08 1.50 -3.87
C LEU A 321 25.83 2.19 -5.04
N ASP A 322 25.24 2.22 -6.23
CA ASP A 322 25.79 2.96 -7.37
C ASP A 322 25.81 4.46 -7.11
N ALA A 323 24.73 5.03 -6.61
CA ALA A 323 24.69 6.44 -6.18
C ALA A 323 25.79 6.74 -5.15
N ARG A 324 25.97 5.87 -4.13
CA ARG A 324 27.06 6.01 -3.16
C ARG A 324 28.46 5.95 -3.80
N LYS A 325 28.69 5.06 -4.77
CA LYS A 325 29.98 4.97 -5.51
C LYS A 325 30.27 6.25 -6.29
N ARG A 326 29.25 6.93 -6.80
CA ARG A 326 29.36 8.23 -7.45
C ARG A 326 29.62 9.39 -6.47
N GLY A 327 29.54 9.15 -5.16
CA GLY A 327 29.77 10.16 -4.12
C GLY A 327 28.50 10.81 -3.58
N VAL A 328 27.30 10.42 -4.05
CA VAL A 328 26.00 10.95 -3.59
C VAL A 328 25.83 10.67 -2.10
N ALA A 329 25.47 11.68 -1.31
CA ALA A 329 25.06 11.49 0.07
C ALA A 329 23.69 10.81 0.11
N VAL A 330 23.53 9.76 0.92
CA VAL A 330 22.24 9.05 1.02
C VAL A 330 21.80 8.97 2.47
N ASP A 331 20.61 9.52 2.75
CA ASP A 331 19.92 9.45 4.04
C ASP A 331 18.60 8.70 3.90
N VAL A 332 18.35 7.79 4.83
CA VAL A 332 17.10 7.00 4.89
C VAL A 332 16.47 7.16 6.27
N ILE A 333 15.21 7.58 6.33
CA ILE A 333 14.41 7.55 7.57
C ILE A 333 13.40 6.41 7.47
N VAL A 334 13.36 5.58 8.52
CA VAL A 334 12.46 4.43 8.65
C VAL A 334 11.80 4.42 10.04
N PRO A 335 10.71 3.67 10.23
CA PRO A 335 10.15 3.45 11.57
C PRO A 335 11.12 2.72 12.49
N ASN A 336 11.03 3.01 13.78
CA ASN A 336 11.67 2.22 14.83
C ASN A 336 10.82 0.97 15.19
N SER A 337 10.89 0.51 16.43
CA SER A 337 10.06 -0.63 16.90
C SER A 337 8.56 -0.31 17.02
N LEU A 338 8.19 0.97 16.99
CA LEU A 338 6.79 1.44 16.93
C LEU A 338 6.30 1.39 15.48
N THR A 339 6.16 0.19 14.93
CA THR A 339 5.67 -0.06 13.57
C THR A 339 4.42 -0.92 13.63
N ASP A 340 3.51 -0.69 12.69
CA ASP A 340 2.27 -1.47 12.55
C ASP A 340 2.51 -2.91 12.08
N VAL A 341 3.58 -3.13 11.27
CA VAL A 341 3.93 -4.46 10.73
C VAL A 341 5.37 -4.84 11.10
N PRO A 342 5.60 -5.43 12.30
CA PRO A 342 6.97 -5.75 12.79
C PRO A 342 7.78 -6.67 11.87
N ILE A 343 7.15 -7.52 11.07
CA ILE A 343 7.84 -8.42 10.14
C ILE A 343 8.50 -7.64 8.99
N VAL A 344 7.88 -6.53 8.54
CA VAL A 344 8.44 -5.65 7.51
C VAL A 344 9.73 -5.00 8.02
N ARG A 345 9.71 -4.44 9.25
CA ARG A 345 10.92 -3.86 9.86
C ARG A 345 12.05 -4.89 10.00
N LYS A 346 11.74 -6.12 10.42
CA LYS A 346 12.75 -7.19 10.51
C LYS A 346 13.33 -7.53 9.14
N GLY A 347 12.49 -7.68 8.12
CA GLY A 347 12.91 -7.90 6.75
C GLY A 347 13.81 -6.78 6.22
N SER A 348 13.45 -5.52 6.48
CA SER A 348 14.24 -4.34 6.16
C SER A 348 15.63 -4.37 6.79
N ARG A 349 15.73 -4.61 8.09
CA ARG A 349 16.99 -4.61 8.86
C ARG A 349 18.02 -5.62 8.34
N TYR A 350 17.58 -6.69 7.69
CA TYR A 350 18.49 -7.67 7.10
C TYR A 350 19.42 -7.04 6.06
N PHE A 351 18.89 -6.13 5.24
CA PHE A 351 19.63 -5.49 4.14
C PHE A 351 20.44 -4.25 4.57
N TRP A 352 20.24 -3.71 5.76
CA TRP A 352 20.94 -2.49 6.20
C TRP A 352 22.46 -2.62 6.24
N GLY A 353 22.98 -3.83 6.52
CA GLY A 353 24.43 -4.03 6.67
C GLY A 353 25.24 -3.69 5.44
N GLU A 354 24.75 -3.98 4.25
CA GLU A 354 25.41 -3.64 2.98
C GLU A 354 25.34 -2.14 2.72
N LEU A 355 24.19 -1.52 2.95
CA LEU A 355 23.98 -0.09 2.81
C LEU A 355 24.83 0.71 3.79
N LEU A 356 24.85 0.33 5.08
CA LEU A 356 25.69 0.95 6.11
C LEU A 356 27.18 0.87 5.79
N LYS A 357 27.68 -0.29 5.29
CA LYS A 357 29.07 -0.46 4.84
C LYS A 357 29.44 0.49 3.70
N ALA A 358 28.48 0.78 2.82
CA ALA A 358 28.67 1.73 1.71
C ALA A 358 28.56 3.19 2.14
N GLY A 359 28.26 3.46 3.43
CA GLY A 359 28.14 4.81 3.97
C GLY A 359 26.76 5.44 3.76
N VAL A 360 25.70 4.64 3.52
CA VAL A 360 24.32 5.09 3.62
C VAL A 360 24.01 5.36 5.09
N ARG A 361 23.42 6.50 5.40
CA ARG A 361 22.99 6.85 6.75
C ARG A 361 21.53 6.42 6.95
N ILE A 362 21.29 5.49 7.85
CA ILE A 362 19.95 4.96 8.17
C ILE A 362 19.55 5.48 9.54
N HIS A 363 18.36 6.08 9.62
CA HIS A 363 17.82 6.73 10.80
C HIS A 363 16.48 6.10 11.18
N GLU A 364 16.32 5.72 12.43
CA GLU A 364 15.03 5.28 12.99
C GLU A 364 14.32 6.45 13.65
N PHE A 365 13.15 6.82 13.15
CA PHE A 365 12.30 7.85 13.75
C PHE A 365 11.82 7.43 15.13
N GLN A 366 11.98 8.26 16.14
CA GLN A 366 11.82 7.82 17.53
C GLN A 366 10.43 8.00 18.12
N PRO A 367 9.69 9.11 17.90
CA PRO A 367 8.50 9.42 18.69
C PRO A 367 7.32 8.45 18.48
N THR A 368 7.14 7.97 17.25
CA THR A 368 5.97 7.19 16.85
C THR A 368 6.24 6.43 15.56
N MET A 369 5.21 5.76 14.99
CA MET A 369 5.26 5.19 13.65
C MET A 369 5.57 6.29 12.63
N TYR A 370 6.62 6.09 11.84
CA TYR A 370 6.97 6.92 10.68
C TYR A 370 6.31 6.34 9.44
N HIS A 371 5.36 7.08 8.85
CA HIS A 371 4.55 6.52 7.76
C HIS A 371 4.61 7.30 6.43
N PRO A 372 5.42 8.37 6.24
CA PRO A 372 5.57 9.02 4.93
C PRO A 372 6.13 8.09 3.86
N LYS A 373 5.87 8.44 2.60
CA LYS A 373 6.48 7.85 1.41
C LYS A 373 7.03 9.00 0.58
N LEU A 374 8.31 9.30 0.78
CA LEU A 374 8.96 10.48 0.23
C LEU A 374 10.33 10.09 -0.33
N LEU A 375 10.59 10.48 -1.56
CA LEU A 375 11.87 10.38 -2.24
C LEU A 375 12.27 11.77 -2.74
N ILE A 376 13.43 12.28 -2.33
CA ILE A 376 13.92 13.60 -2.77
C ILE A 376 15.28 13.39 -3.44
N VAL A 377 15.44 13.96 -4.62
CA VAL A 377 16.70 13.94 -5.37
C VAL A 377 17.22 15.35 -5.47
N ASP A 378 18.40 15.55 -4.90
CA ASP A 378 19.08 16.82 -4.79
C ASP A 378 18.16 17.90 -4.17
N ASP A 379 18.08 19.09 -4.75
CA ASP A 379 17.20 20.20 -4.32
C ASP A 379 16.16 20.55 -5.41
N VAL A 380 15.85 19.63 -6.33
CA VAL A 380 15.09 19.95 -7.55
C VAL A 380 13.88 19.08 -7.80
N TRP A 381 13.86 17.87 -7.21
CA TRP A 381 12.82 16.90 -7.49
C TRP A 381 12.39 16.15 -6.23
N ALA A 382 11.08 15.93 -6.11
CA ALA A 382 10.51 15.13 -5.04
C ALA A 382 9.35 14.27 -5.56
N SER A 383 9.29 13.02 -5.09
CA SER A 383 8.16 12.10 -5.28
C SER A 383 7.54 11.75 -3.96
N PHE A 384 6.22 11.78 -3.91
CA PHE A 384 5.44 11.42 -2.74
C PHE A 384 4.11 10.79 -3.15
N GLY A 385 3.52 10.01 -2.27
CA GLY A 385 2.25 9.33 -2.54
C GLY A 385 2.01 8.14 -1.64
N SER A 386 1.55 7.06 -2.22
CA SER A 386 1.19 5.86 -1.47
C SER A 386 2.26 4.75 -1.51
N ALA A 387 3.19 4.78 -2.49
CA ALA A 387 4.14 3.71 -2.73
C ALA A 387 5.32 3.72 -1.75
N ASN A 388 5.56 2.60 -1.09
CA ASN A 388 6.78 2.32 -0.35
C ASN A 388 7.88 1.79 -1.29
N LEU A 389 9.11 1.70 -0.78
CA LEU A 389 10.21 1.04 -1.49
C LEU A 389 10.27 -0.43 -1.05
N ASP A 390 9.28 -1.20 -1.47
CA ASP A 390 9.15 -2.64 -1.24
C ASP A 390 8.47 -3.33 -2.43
N GLU A 391 8.62 -4.65 -2.54
CA GLU A 391 8.07 -5.40 -3.68
C GLU A 391 6.54 -5.39 -3.74
N ARG A 392 5.86 -5.24 -2.60
CA ARG A 392 4.41 -5.15 -2.56
C ARG A 392 3.91 -3.88 -3.24
N SER A 393 4.46 -2.71 -2.89
CA SER A 393 4.11 -1.43 -3.50
C SER A 393 4.53 -1.35 -4.98
N LEU A 394 5.70 -1.91 -5.30
CA LEU A 394 6.22 -1.81 -6.66
C LEU A 394 5.55 -2.78 -7.64
N ARG A 395 4.98 -3.91 -7.17
CA ARG A 395 4.55 -5.00 -8.06
C ARG A 395 3.20 -5.63 -7.76
N LEU A 396 2.63 -5.43 -6.59
CA LEU A 396 1.41 -6.13 -6.16
C LEU A 396 0.24 -5.20 -5.91
N ASN A 397 0.49 -3.99 -5.43
CA ASN A 397 -0.56 -3.02 -5.12
C ASN A 397 -0.81 -2.06 -6.28
N ASP A 398 -2.02 -1.50 -6.31
CA ASP A 398 -2.28 -0.29 -7.06
C ASP A 398 -1.81 0.89 -6.22
N GLU A 399 -0.87 1.66 -6.73
CA GLU A 399 -0.25 2.81 -6.05
C GLU A 399 -0.35 4.08 -6.92
N ALA A 400 -0.16 5.23 -6.30
CA ALA A 400 -0.10 6.52 -6.98
C ALA A 400 0.93 7.43 -6.29
N ASN A 401 1.93 7.88 -7.05
CA ASN A 401 2.91 8.85 -6.59
C ASN A 401 2.92 10.08 -7.51
N LEU A 402 2.91 11.26 -6.90
CA LEU A 402 3.10 12.52 -7.62
C LEU A 402 4.56 12.93 -7.57
N ASN A 403 5.13 13.18 -8.73
CA ASN A 403 6.48 13.68 -8.93
C ASN A 403 6.42 15.17 -9.20
N ILE A 404 7.13 15.97 -8.44
CA ILE A 404 7.20 17.44 -8.57
C ILE A 404 8.61 17.85 -8.97
N TYR A 405 8.67 18.71 -9.98
CA TYR A 405 9.88 19.33 -10.50
C TYR A 405 9.87 20.80 -10.07
N GLY A 406 10.75 21.18 -9.14
CA GLY A 406 10.82 22.57 -8.66
C GLY A 406 11.61 22.70 -7.36
N LYS A 407 12.58 23.65 -7.35
CA LYS A 407 13.49 23.86 -6.21
C LYS A 407 12.77 24.25 -4.92
N ASP A 408 11.83 25.18 -5.00
CA ASP A 408 11.13 25.68 -3.81
C ASP A 408 10.31 24.58 -3.12
N PHE A 409 9.65 23.74 -3.93
CA PHE A 409 8.91 22.60 -3.40
C PHE A 409 9.85 21.54 -2.80
N ALA A 410 10.93 21.18 -3.53
CA ALA A 410 11.93 20.26 -3.04
C ALA A 410 12.55 20.74 -1.73
N GLN A 411 12.87 22.04 -1.62
CA GLN A 411 13.39 22.64 -0.38
C GLN A 411 12.42 22.51 0.79
N THR A 412 11.12 22.71 0.56
CA THR A 412 10.09 22.48 1.59
C THR A 412 10.11 21.04 2.09
N GLN A 413 10.25 20.07 1.18
CA GLN A 413 10.34 18.65 1.54
C GLN A 413 11.66 18.34 2.28
N ILE A 414 12.77 18.96 1.89
CA ILE A 414 14.07 18.83 2.57
C ILE A 414 13.98 19.34 4.00
N ASP A 415 13.34 20.48 4.21
CA ASP A 415 13.19 21.07 5.54
C ASP A 415 12.38 20.15 6.47
N LEU A 416 11.29 19.57 5.97
CA LEU A 416 10.50 18.57 6.71
C LEU A 416 11.30 17.28 6.98
N PHE A 417 12.03 16.80 6.00
CA PHE A 417 12.90 15.63 6.15
C PHE A 417 13.97 15.88 7.22
N ASN A 418 14.59 17.08 7.25
CA ASN A 418 15.57 17.45 8.24
C ASN A 418 14.97 17.60 9.64
N GLN A 419 13.73 18.08 9.77
CA GLN A 419 13.00 18.08 11.04
C GLN A 419 12.79 16.65 11.55
N ASP A 420 12.39 15.73 10.67
CA ASP A 420 12.23 14.31 11.01
C ASP A 420 13.58 13.65 11.36
N LEU A 421 14.68 14.01 10.68
CA LEU A 421 16.04 13.59 11.05
C LEU A 421 16.40 14.01 12.46
N GLY A 422 16.06 15.24 12.85
CA GLY A 422 16.29 15.77 14.20
C GLY A 422 15.55 15.00 15.30
N ARG A 423 14.49 14.24 14.92
CA ARG A 423 13.70 13.38 15.81
C ARG A 423 14.06 11.89 15.65
N SER A 424 15.09 11.58 14.88
CA SER A 424 15.50 10.23 14.54
C SER A 424 16.84 9.86 15.18
N ARG A 425 17.06 8.58 15.40
CA ARG A 425 18.33 8.02 15.86
C ARG A 425 19.05 7.35 14.71
N GLN A 426 20.26 7.79 14.42
CA GLN A 426 21.11 7.14 13.41
C GLN A 426 21.60 5.77 13.91
N ILE A 427 21.57 4.79 13.04
CA ILE A 427 22.08 3.45 13.28
C ILE A 427 23.51 3.33 12.76
N SER A 428 24.45 2.90 13.61
CA SER A 428 25.82 2.62 13.17
C SER A 428 25.97 1.20 12.64
N LEU A 429 27.02 0.97 11.83
CA LEU A 429 27.37 -0.38 11.35
C LEU A 429 27.72 -1.31 12.52
N GLU A 430 28.45 -0.79 13.51
CA GLU A 430 28.87 -1.52 14.70
C GLU A 430 27.66 -1.97 15.52
N GLU A 431 26.72 -1.08 15.76
CA GLU A 431 25.46 -1.39 16.45
C GLU A 431 24.67 -2.43 15.70
N TRP A 432 24.54 -2.28 14.36
CA TRP A 432 23.85 -3.26 13.53
C TRP A 432 24.54 -4.65 13.58
N GLN A 433 25.87 -4.69 13.60
CA GLN A 433 26.64 -5.94 13.71
C GLN A 433 26.54 -6.58 15.09
N ALA A 434 26.45 -5.78 16.15
CA ALA A 434 26.40 -6.24 17.54
C ALA A 434 25.02 -6.79 17.95
N ARG A 435 24.01 -6.76 17.06
CA ARG A 435 22.67 -7.31 17.37
C ARG A 435 22.74 -8.76 17.85
N PRO A 436 21.87 -9.16 18.79
CA PRO A 436 21.76 -10.54 19.24
C PRO A 436 21.54 -11.52 18.07
N TRP A 437 22.11 -12.71 18.14
CA TRP A 437 21.95 -13.71 17.09
C TRP A 437 20.49 -14.07 16.81
N THR A 438 19.62 -14.03 17.84
CA THR A 438 18.17 -14.25 17.71
C THR A 438 17.50 -13.22 16.79
N GLU A 439 17.90 -11.94 16.89
CA GLU A 439 17.43 -10.90 15.98
C GLU A 439 17.92 -11.15 14.56
N LYS A 440 19.21 -11.49 14.39
CA LYS A 440 19.79 -11.79 13.07
C LYS A 440 19.05 -12.94 12.38
N VAL A 441 18.68 -13.99 13.12
CA VAL A 441 17.91 -15.11 12.58
C VAL A 441 16.48 -14.69 12.22
N THR A 442 15.80 -13.91 13.07
CA THR A 442 14.44 -13.44 12.76
C THR A 442 14.44 -12.46 11.61
N ASP A 443 15.43 -11.57 11.49
CA ASP A 443 15.59 -10.66 10.36
C ASP A 443 15.82 -11.44 9.06
N TRP A 444 16.68 -12.47 9.09
CA TRP A 444 16.90 -13.37 7.96
C TRP A 444 15.65 -14.13 7.54
N LEU A 445 14.90 -14.71 8.49
CA LEU A 445 13.64 -15.41 8.19
C LEU A 445 12.61 -14.44 7.56
N SER A 446 12.48 -13.23 8.11
CA SER A 446 11.58 -12.21 7.60
C SER A 446 11.97 -11.75 6.19
N SER A 447 13.27 -11.65 5.89
CA SER A 447 13.76 -11.27 4.55
C SER A 447 13.39 -12.29 3.47
N ARG A 448 13.09 -13.56 3.83
CA ARG A 448 12.61 -14.58 2.88
C ARG A 448 11.19 -14.34 2.40
N LEU A 449 10.44 -13.50 3.10
CA LEU A 449 9.12 -13.06 2.69
C LEU A 449 9.14 -11.75 1.90
N ARG A 450 10.32 -11.25 1.52
CA ARG A 450 10.53 -9.98 0.83
C ARG A 450 9.57 -9.77 -0.34
N SER A 451 9.33 -10.80 -1.17
CA SER A 451 8.40 -10.73 -2.30
C SER A 451 6.93 -10.50 -1.91
N GLN A 452 6.63 -10.52 -0.61
CA GLN A 452 5.29 -10.34 -0.06
C GLN A 452 5.20 -9.15 0.92
N LEU A 453 6.34 -8.56 1.26
CA LEU A 453 6.44 -7.41 2.16
C LEU A 453 6.43 -6.11 1.41
#